data_5f479aa3b33dd28449c5c38c368023f7
#
_entry.id   5f479aa3b33dd28449c5c38c368023f7
#
_cell.length_a   1.000
_cell.length_b   1.000
_cell.length_c   1.000
_cell.angle_alpha   90.00
_cell.angle_beta   90.00
_cell.angle_gamma   90.00
#
_symmetry.space_group_name_H-M   'P 1'
#
loop_
_entity.id
_entity.type
_entity.pdbx_description
1 polymer ?
#
loop_
_entity_poly.entity_id
_entity_poly.type
_entity_poly.pdbx_seq_one_letter_code
_entity_poly.pdbx_strand_id
1 'polypeptide(L)'
;MTQLQEKLELIRNSIITIPDYPKPGILFRDITSLLEDPIAFKTAVELLIDHYRDKKIDKVVGTEARGFIFAAPIALALGVGFVPVRKPHKLPRHVFSEAYQLEYGTDTLEMHCDAIKPNERVLIIDDLLATGGTVAATAKLIEKAGGIAQDAAFVINLPDLHGKTKLTDLGINCFTLIDFHGE
;
A
#
# COMPACT_ATOMS: atom_id res chain seq x y z
N MET A 1 -10.73 -26.93 -3.47
CA MET A 1 -10.20 -25.56 -3.30
C MET A 1 -11.34 -24.60 -3.61
N THR A 2 -11.51 -23.51 -2.85
CA THR A 2 -12.52 -22.50 -3.19
C THR A 2 -12.01 -21.61 -4.31
N GLN A 3 -12.91 -20.96 -5.05
CA GLN A 3 -12.53 -20.00 -6.11
C GLN A 3 -11.61 -18.90 -5.59
N LEU A 4 -11.79 -18.45 -4.36
CA LEU A 4 -10.91 -17.46 -3.73
C LEU A 4 -9.50 -18.04 -3.49
N GLN A 5 -9.41 -19.27 -3.01
CA GLN A 5 -8.12 -19.95 -2.81
C GLN A 5 -7.35 -20.09 -4.12
N GLU A 6 -8.01 -20.43 -5.22
CA GLU A 6 -7.40 -20.52 -6.56
C GLU A 6 -6.85 -19.16 -7.02
N LYS A 7 -7.60 -18.07 -6.80
CA LYS A 7 -7.15 -16.71 -7.11
C LYS A 7 -5.92 -16.30 -6.27
N LEU A 8 -5.92 -16.60 -4.99
CA LEU A 8 -4.79 -16.29 -4.11
C LEU A 8 -3.54 -17.11 -4.47
N GLU A 9 -3.70 -18.39 -4.81
CA GLU A 9 -2.61 -19.23 -5.30
C GLU A 9 -2.02 -18.70 -6.63
N LEU A 10 -2.87 -18.28 -7.56
CA LEU A 10 -2.42 -17.63 -8.80
C LEU A 10 -1.54 -16.41 -8.53
N ILE A 11 -1.98 -15.52 -7.63
CA ILE A 11 -1.21 -14.33 -7.24
C ILE A 11 0.11 -14.74 -6.58
N ARG A 12 0.09 -15.68 -5.63
CA ARG A 12 1.27 -16.16 -4.92
C ARG A 12 2.32 -16.71 -5.89
N ASN A 13 1.88 -17.55 -6.82
CA ASN A 13 2.77 -18.23 -7.77
C ASN A 13 3.35 -17.29 -8.84
N SER A 14 2.74 -16.13 -9.07
CA SER A 14 3.26 -15.11 -9.98
C SER A 14 4.35 -14.23 -9.37
N ILE A 15 4.54 -14.26 -8.05
CA ILE A 15 5.53 -13.44 -7.35
C ILE A 15 6.83 -14.24 -7.17
N ILE A 16 7.89 -13.80 -7.85
CA ILE A 16 9.21 -14.43 -7.76
C ILE A 16 9.90 -13.98 -6.48
N THR A 17 10.50 -14.96 -5.77
CA THR A 17 11.38 -14.68 -4.63
C THR A 17 12.82 -14.68 -5.07
N ILE A 18 13.54 -13.58 -4.81
CA ILE A 18 14.96 -13.43 -5.11
C ILE A 18 15.72 -13.51 -3.78
N PRO A 19 16.51 -14.58 -3.55
CA PRO A 19 17.30 -14.68 -2.32
C PRO A 19 18.48 -13.71 -2.35
N ASP A 20 18.94 -13.32 -1.17
CA ASP A 20 20.12 -12.50 -0.95
C ASP A 20 20.10 -11.13 -1.69
N TYR A 21 18.94 -10.52 -1.85
CA TYR A 21 18.77 -9.20 -2.48
C TYR A 21 18.00 -8.25 -1.55
N PRO A 22 18.42 -6.97 -1.41
CA PRO A 22 19.68 -6.35 -1.90
C PRO A 22 20.93 -6.73 -1.08
N LYS A 23 20.74 -7.53 -0.01
CA LYS A 23 21.81 -7.98 0.89
C LYS A 23 21.65 -9.46 1.21
N PRO A 24 22.73 -10.16 1.55
CA PRO A 24 22.66 -11.55 2.03
C PRO A 24 21.67 -11.70 3.19
N GLY A 25 20.86 -12.77 3.15
CA GLY A 25 19.84 -13.10 4.15
C GLY A 25 18.46 -12.53 3.87
N ILE A 26 18.30 -11.58 2.94
CA ILE A 26 17.01 -10.99 2.58
C ILE A 26 16.34 -11.78 1.45
N LEU A 27 15.06 -12.12 1.64
CA LEU A 27 14.23 -12.72 0.60
C LEU A 27 13.37 -11.64 -0.06
N PHE A 28 13.82 -11.09 -1.17
CA PHE A 28 13.11 -10.06 -1.90
C PHE A 28 11.92 -10.65 -2.66
N ARG A 29 10.71 -10.13 -2.44
CA ARG A 29 9.48 -10.53 -3.15
C ARG A 29 9.28 -9.58 -4.32
N ASP A 30 9.54 -10.06 -5.53
CA ASP A 30 9.48 -9.23 -6.73
C ASP A 30 8.05 -9.10 -7.25
N ILE A 31 7.44 -7.95 -6.99
CA ILE A 31 6.09 -7.66 -7.48
C ILE A 31 6.04 -7.47 -9.00
N THR A 32 7.16 -7.17 -9.65
CA THR A 32 7.18 -6.92 -11.10
C THR A 32 6.79 -8.15 -11.90
N SER A 33 7.15 -9.34 -11.43
CA SER A 33 6.74 -10.59 -12.06
C SER A 33 5.21 -10.80 -12.05
N LEU A 34 4.53 -10.36 -10.98
CA LEU A 34 3.06 -10.33 -10.94
C LEU A 34 2.50 -9.31 -11.94
N LEU A 35 3.12 -8.14 -12.04
CA LEU A 35 2.65 -7.07 -12.95
C LEU A 35 2.78 -7.47 -14.44
N GLU A 36 3.74 -8.31 -14.78
CA GLU A 36 3.96 -8.85 -16.13
C GLU A 36 2.91 -9.89 -16.52
N ASP A 37 2.27 -10.56 -15.55
CA ASP A 37 1.18 -11.51 -15.80
C ASP A 37 -0.17 -10.78 -15.80
N PRO A 38 -0.83 -10.63 -16.97
CA PRO A 38 -2.07 -9.86 -17.05
C PRO A 38 -3.22 -10.47 -16.25
N ILE A 39 -3.23 -11.79 -16.05
CA ILE A 39 -4.27 -12.48 -15.30
C ILE A 39 -4.04 -12.31 -13.81
N ALA A 40 -2.82 -12.53 -13.33
CA ALA A 40 -2.46 -12.35 -11.93
C ALA A 40 -2.61 -10.89 -11.47
N PHE A 41 -2.12 -9.93 -12.28
CA PHE A 41 -2.26 -8.51 -12.00
C PHE A 41 -3.72 -8.09 -11.90
N LYS A 42 -4.54 -8.44 -12.90
CA LYS A 42 -5.98 -8.16 -12.88
C LYS A 42 -6.64 -8.78 -11.65
N THR A 43 -6.34 -10.03 -11.35
CA THR A 43 -6.92 -10.75 -10.20
C THR A 43 -6.59 -10.06 -8.87
N ALA A 44 -5.35 -9.62 -8.68
CA ALA A 44 -4.94 -8.89 -7.48
C ALA A 44 -5.70 -7.57 -7.33
N VAL A 45 -5.78 -6.78 -8.40
CA VAL A 45 -6.52 -5.51 -8.39
C VAL A 45 -8.00 -5.73 -8.12
N GLU A 46 -8.64 -6.71 -8.76
CA GLU A 46 -10.06 -7.02 -8.57
C GLU A 46 -10.37 -7.45 -7.13
N LEU A 47 -9.54 -8.28 -6.50
CA LEU A 47 -9.73 -8.67 -5.11
C LEU A 47 -9.65 -7.48 -4.14
N LEU A 48 -8.76 -6.54 -4.38
CA LEU A 48 -8.66 -5.31 -3.60
C LEU A 48 -9.90 -4.43 -3.81
N ILE A 49 -10.34 -4.25 -5.05
CA ILE A 49 -11.55 -3.49 -5.39
C ILE A 49 -12.78 -4.10 -4.72
N ASP A 50 -12.96 -5.41 -4.82
CA ASP A 50 -14.13 -6.12 -4.27
C ASP A 50 -14.22 -5.97 -2.75
N HIS A 51 -13.08 -5.96 -2.06
CA HIS A 51 -13.03 -5.75 -0.61
C HIS A 51 -13.53 -4.36 -0.19
N TYR A 52 -13.33 -3.34 -1.02
CA TYR A 52 -13.65 -1.94 -0.71
C TYR A 52 -14.87 -1.39 -1.43
N ARG A 53 -15.46 -2.14 -2.37
CA ARG A 53 -16.58 -1.70 -3.22
C ARG A 53 -17.76 -1.13 -2.44
N ASP A 54 -18.11 -1.77 -1.33
CA ASP A 54 -19.26 -1.40 -0.50
C ASP A 54 -18.87 -0.54 0.72
N LYS A 55 -17.60 -0.17 0.84
CA LYS A 55 -17.13 0.71 1.91
C LYS A 55 -17.14 2.17 1.45
N LYS A 56 -17.43 3.06 2.39
CA LYS A 56 -17.37 4.49 2.10
C LYS A 56 -15.90 4.93 2.04
N ILE A 57 -15.38 5.11 0.84
CA ILE A 57 -14.05 5.66 0.54
C ILE A 57 -14.26 6.92 -0.29
N ASP A 58 -13.61 8.02 0.09
CA ASP A 58 -13.70 9.30 -0.60
C ASP A 58 -12.45 9.57 -1.45
N LYS A 59 -11.29 9.03 -1.06
CA LYS A 59 -10.00 9.14 -1.77
C LYS A 59 -9.19 7.86 -1.63
N VAL A 60 -8.35 7.59 -2.61
CA VAL A 60 -7.31 6.56 -2.55
C VAL A 60 -5.95 7.24 -2.59
N VAL A 61 -5.09 6.92 -1.63
CA VAL A 61 -3.70 7.35 -1.58
C VAL A 61 -2.81 6.19 -1.98
N GLY A 62 -1.86 6.45 -2.86
CA GLY A 62 -0.81 5.50 -3.20
C GLY A 62 0.57 6.05 -2.88
N THR A 63 1.47 5.18 -2.40
CA THR A 63 2.85 5.54 -2.08
C THR A 63 3.78 5.27 -3.25
N GLU A 64 4.65 6.23 -3.56
CA GLU A 64 5.68 6.11 -4.61
C GLU A 64 6.60 4.92 -4.35
N ALA A 65 6.90 4.13 -5.36
CA ALA A 65 6.40 4.20 -6.74
C ALA A 65 5.42 3.07 -7.05
N ARG A 66 5.64 1.87 -6.47
CA ARG A 66 4.89 0.66 -6.80
C ARG A 66 3.44 0.71 -6.30
N GLY A 67 3.18 1.42 -5.20
CA GLY A 67 1.83 1.65 -4.71
C GLY A 67 0.93 2.36 -5.72
N PHE A 68 1.47 3.21 -6.57
CA PHE A 68 0.72 3.90 -7.64
C PHE A 68 0.06 2.94 -8.61
N ILE A 69 0.74 1.85 -8.92
CA ILE A 69 0.29 0.86 -9.91
C ILE A 69 -1.03 0.21 -9.49
N PHE A 70 -1.19 -0.04 -8.21
CA PHE A 70 -2.42 -0.62 -7.63
C PHE A 70 -3.44 0.46 -7.24
N ALA A 71 -2.98 1.57 -6.68
CA ALA A 71 -3.86 2.63 -6.19
C ALA A 71 -4.66 3.31 -7.33
N ALA A 72 -4.04 3.58 -8.46
CA ALA A 72 -4.71 4.25 -9.58
C ALA A 72 -5.91 3.45 -10.14
N PRO A 73 -5.77 2.16 -10.49
CA PRO A 73 -6.91 1.38 -10.96
C PRO A 73 -7.99 1.18 -9.89
N ILE A 74 -7.62 1.07 -8.62
CA ILE A 74 -8.58 0.97 -7.51
C ILE A 74 -9.38 2.26 -7.38
N ALA A 75 -8.73 3.43 -7.42
CA ALA A 75 -9.42 4.72 -7.38
C ALA A 75 -10.43 4.87 -8.51
N LEU A 76 -10.03 4.52 -9.75
CA LEU A 76 -10.93 4.55 -10.90
C LEU A 76 -12.13 3.62 -10.72
N ALA A 77 -11.92 2.39 -10.26
CA ALA A 77 -13.00 1.42 -10.05
C ALA A 77 -13.96 1.82 -8.94
N LEU A 78 -13.47 2.47 -7.88
CA LEU A 78 -14.30 3.00 -6.79
C LEU A 78 -14.95 4.34 -7.13
N GLY A 79 -14.59 4.97 -8.27
CA GLY A 79 -15.12 6.27 -8.69
C GLY A 79 -14.65 7.43 -7.82
N VAL A 80 -13.44 7.35 -7.25
CA VAL A 80 -12.86 8.37 -6.37
C VAL A 80 -11.51 8.88 -6.90
N GLY A 81 -11.02 9.99 -6.33
CA GLY A 81 -9.74 10.56 -6.71
C GLY A 81 -8.56 9.75 -6.18
N PHE A 82 -7.45 9.77 -6.93
CA PHE A 82 -6.15 9.24 -6.53
C PHE A 82 -5.23 10.37 -6.06
N VAL A 83 -4.56 10.17 -4.93
CA VAL A 83 -3.61 11.12 -4.35
C VAL A 83 -2.24 10.46 -4.23
N PRO A 84 -1.21 10.98 -4.90
CA PRO A 84 0.14 10.46 -4.77
C PRO A 84 0.81 10.96 -3.49
N VAL A 85 1.43 10.04 -2.75
CA VAL A 85 2.39 10.33 -1.69
C VAL A 85 3.78 10.01 -2.22
N ARG A 86 4.70 10.98 -2.15
CA ARG A 86 5.97 10.90 -2.84
C ARG A 86 7.16 11.24 -1.94
N LYS A 87 8.34 10.89 -2.40
CA LYS A 87 9.62 11.35 -1.84
C LYS A 87 9.76 12.87 -2.00
N PRO A 88 10.62 13.53 -1.19
CA PRO A 88 10.77 14.98 -1.20
C PRO A 88 11.08 15.57 -2.59
N HIS A 89 10.58 16.78 -2.81
CA HIS A 89 10.83 17.60 -4.01
C HIS A 89 10.25 17.05 -5.33
N LYS A 90 9.26 16.15 -5.26
CA LYS A 90 8.61 15.59 -6.46
C LYS A 90 7.21 16.11 -6.72
N LEU A 91 6.65 16.85 -5.78
CA LEU A 91 5.32 17.45 -5.88
C LEU A 91 5.44 18.97 -6.08
N PRO A 92 4.74 19.56 -7.08
CA PRO A 92 4.99 20.96 -7.50
C PRO A 92 4.23 22.01 -6.69
N ARG A 93 3.19 21.65 -5.92
CA ARG A 93 2.42 22.56 -5.08
C ARG A 93 2.90 22.50 -3.62
N HIS A 94 2.27 23.28 -2.74
CA HIS A 94 2.54 23.19 -1.30
C HIS A 94 2.25 21.79 -0.75
N VAL A 95 3.16 21.31 0.10
CA VAL A 95 3.11 19.95 0.64
C VAL A 95 3.11 19.95 2.16
N PHE A 96 2.49 18.94 2.74
CA PHE A 96 2.83 18.43 4.06
C PHE A 96 3.96 17.42 3.93
N SER A 97 4.86 17.41 4.90
CA SER A 97 5.98 16.46 4.98
C SER A 97 5.91 15.68 6.29
N GLU A 98 6.27 14.41 6.23
CA GLU A 98 6.39 13.53 7.38
C GLU A 98 7.65 12.67 7.27
N ALA A 99 8.51 12.76 8.30
CA ALA A 99 9.69 11.92 8.41
C ALA A 99 9.35 10.60 9.12
N TYR A 100 9.99 9.50 8.72
CA TYR A 100 9.83 8.20 9.38
C TYR A 100 11.17 7.46 9.43
N GLN A 101 11.28 6.60 10.45
CA GLN A 101 12.48 5.81 10.66
C GLN A 101 12.52 4.61 9.72
N LEU A 102 13.67 4.39 9.12
CA LEU A 102 14.04 3.17 8.42
C LEU A 102 14.87 2.29 9.36
N GLU A 103 15.16 1.07 8.95
CA GLU A 103 16.15 0.21 9.61
C GLU A 103 17.51 0.93 9.73
N TYR A 104 17.88 1.67 8.68
CA TYR A 104 19.06 2.53 8.64
C TYR A 104 18.67 3.92 8.17
N GLY A 105 18.69 4.90 9.09
CA GLY A 105 18.44 6.31 8.81
C GLY A 105 16.96 6.70 8.85
N THR A 106 16.68 7.86 8.29
CA THR A 106 15.34 8.47 8.24
C THR A 106 14.99 8.78 6.80
N ASP A 107 13.76 8.59 6.42
CA ASP A 107 13.22 9.01 5.12
C ASP A 107 12.04 9.96 5.33
N THR A 108 11.62 10.63 4.28
CA THR A 108 10.54 11.61 4.31
C THR A 108 9.57 11.36 3.17
N LEU A 109 8.28 11.53 3.46
CA LEU A 109 7.20 11.51 2.47
C LEU A 109 6.49 12.85 2.44
N GLU A 110 5.97 13.20 1.27
CA GLU A 110 5.23 14.43 1.01
C GLU A 110 3.90 14.15 0.34
N MET A 111 2.91 14.97 0.67
CA MET A 111 1.58 14.99 0.05
C MET A 111 1.14 16.44 -0.13
N HIS A 112 0.48 16.78 -1.24
CA HIS A 112 -0.07 18.12 -1.41
C HIS A 112 -1.05 18.48 -0.28
N CYS A 113 -0.93 19.70 0.27
CA CYS A 113 -1.78 20.18 1.37
C CYS A 113 -3.26 20.20 1.03
N ASP A 114 -3.59 20.42 -0.25
CA ASP A 114 -4.94 20.57 -0.79
C ASP A 114 -5.53 19.29 -1.39
N ALA A 115 -4.81 18.16 -1.28
CA ALA A 115 -5.22 16.92 -1.92
C ALA A 115 -6.40 16.22 -1.24
N ILE A 116 -6.54 16.41 0.08
CA ILE A 116 -7.57 15.78 0.91
C ILE A 116 -8.33 16.87 1.64
N LYS A 117 -9.66 16.75 1.64
CA LYS A 117 -10.55 17.65 2.38
C LYS A 117 -10.82 17.12 3.79
N PRO A 118 -11.19 18.00 4.74
CA PRO A 118 -11.56 17.56 6.07
C PRO A 118 -12.65 16.49 6.07
N ASN A 119 -12.46 15.46 6.90
CA ASN A 119 -13.35 14.32 7.09
C ASN A 119 -13.48 13.36 5.88
N GLU A 120 -12.74 13.54 4.81
CA GLU A 120 -12.67 12.55 3.74
C GLU A 120 -12.06 11.23 4.29
N ARG A 121 -12.69 10.10 3.97
CA ARG A 121 -12.21 8.76 4.31
C ARG A 121 -11.25 8.28 3.24
N VAL A 122 -10.04 7.99 3.65
CA VAL A 122 -8.93 7.70 2.75
C VAL A 122 -8.49 6.25 2.89
N LEU A 123 -8.42 5.57 1.77
CA LEU A 123 -7.82 4.24 1.65
C LEU A 123 -6.37 4.39 1.21
N ILE A 124 -5.44 3.83 2.00
CA ILE A 124 -4.02 3.78 1.66
C ILE A 124 -3.73 2.48 0.92
N ILE A 125 -3.07 2.55 -0.23
CA ILE A 125 -2.67 1.40 -1.03
C ILE A 125 -1.17 1.40 -1.24
N ASP A 126 -0.55 0.26 -0.99
CA ASP A 126 0.83 -0.02 -1.41
C ASP A 126 0.95 -1.48 -1.90
N ASP A 127 2.07 -1.83 -2.51
CA ASP A 127 2.30 -3.19 -3.00
C ASP A 127 2.62 -4.17 -1.86
N LEU A 128 3.38 -3.72 -0.86
CA LEU A 128 3.92 -4.56 0.20
C LEU A 128 3.87 -3.86 1.56
N LEU A 129 3.45 -4.60 2.57
CA LEU A 129 3.53 -4.21 3.98
C LEU A 129 4.70 -4.95 4.64
N ALA A 130 5.72 -4.19 5.04
CA ALA A 130 6.86 -4.68 5.83
C ALA A 130 6.71 -4.26 7.30
N THR A 131 7.45 -3.27 7.75
CA THR A 131 7.39 -2.76 9.13
C THR A 131 6.23 -1.81 9.41
N GLY A 132 5.57 -1.30 8.38
CA GLY A 132 4.47 -0.34 8.48
C GLY A 132 4.90 1.12 8.68
N GLY A 133 6.19 1.42 8.61
CA GLY A 133 6.70 2.80 8.79
C GLY A 133 6.18 3.77 7.72
N THR A 134 6.23 3.37 6.46
CA THR A 134 5.73 4.15 5.32
C THR A 134 4.23 4.44 5.44
N VAL A 135 3.46 3.46 5.83
CA VAL A 135 2.00 3.60 6.01
C VAL A 135 1.69 4.52 7.17
N ALA A 136 2.39 4.38 8.30
CA ALA A 136 2.23 5.25 9.45
C ALA A 136 2.53 6.72 9.11
N ALA A 137 3.58 6.98 8.35
CA ALA A 137 3.90 8.33 7.86
C ALA A 137 2.83 8.87 6.90
N THR A 138 2.34 8.01 6.00
CA THR A 138 1.24 8.35 5.07
C THR A 138 -0.04 8.69 5.83
N ALA A 139 -0.40 7.93 6.85
CA ALA A 139 -1.55 8.20 7.70
C ALA A 139 -1.45 9.56 8.40
N LYS A 140 -0.28 9.92 8.91
CA LYS A 140 -0.04 11.24 9.51
C LYS A 140 -0.18 12.38 8.50
N LEU A 141 0.25 12.21 7.25
CA LEU A 141 0.04 13.20 6.20
C LEU A 141 -1.46 13.42 5.93
N ILE A 142 -2.24 12.34 5.88
CA ILE A 142 -3.70 12.39 5.70
C ILE A 142 -4.35 13.13 6.87
N GLU A 143 -3.95 12.84 8.11
CA GLU A 143 -4.45 13.50 9.31
C GLU A 143 -4.10 14.99 9.34
N LYS A 144 -2.88 15.38 8.93
CA LYS A 144 -2.49 16.79 8.77
C LYS A 144 -3.40 17.56 7.82
N ALA A 145 -3.91 16.90 6.79
CA ALA A 145 -4.87 17.49 5.85
C ALA A 145 -6.32 17.47 6.37
N GLY A 146 -6.58 16.88 7.54
CA GLY A 146 -7.91 16.75 8.14
C GLY A 146 -8.68 15.52 7.67
N GLY A 147 -8.07 14.63 6.90
CA GLY A 147 -8.68 13.38 6.45
C GLY A 147 -8.65 12.28 7.52
N ILE A 148 -9.32 11.18 7.23
CA ILE A 148 -9.44 10.00 8.09
C ILE A 148 -8.73 8.84 7.42
N ALA A 149 -7.57 8.46 7.95
CA ALA A 149 -6.76 7.30 7.51
C ALA A 149 -7.20 6.06 8.31
N GLN A 150 -8.24 5.38 7.87
CA GLN A 150 -8.85 4.28 8.61
C GLN A 150 -8.60 2.91 7.97
N ASP A 151 -8.26 2.87 6.70
CA ASP A 151 -8.09 1.63 5.94
C ASP A 151 -6.78 1.66 5.13
N ALA A 152 -6.09 0.53 5.10
CA ALA A 152 -4.92 0.31 4.26
C ALA A 152 -4.94 -1.10 3.66
N ALA A 153 -4.50 -1.23 2.41
CA ALA A 153 -4.46 -2.52 1.74
C ALA A 153 -3.18 -2.73 0.92
N PHE A 154 -2.76 -3.99 0.85
CA PHE A 154 -1.51 -4.42 0.23
C PHE A 154 -1.71 -5.74 -0.51
N VAL A 155 -0.92 -5.96 -1.55
CA VAL A 155 -0.86 -7.26 -2.21
C VAL A 155 -0.08 -8.24 -1.33
N ILE A 156 1.08 -7.83 -0.83
CA ILE A 156 1.99 -8.66 -0.04
C ILE A 156 2.04 -8.15 1.40
N ASN A 157 2.02 -9.07 2.34
CA ASN A 157 2.37 -8.82 3.73
C ASN A 157 3.55 -9.71 4.14
N LEU A 158 4.48 -9.14 4.91
CA LEU A 158 5.58 -9.84 5.55
C LEU A 158 5.29 -9.93 7.06
N PRO A 159 4.64 -11.01 7.53
CA PRO A 159 4.14 -11.08 8.92
C PRO A 159 5.24 -10.96 9.96
N ASP A 160 6.43 -11.47 9.65
CA ASP A 160 7.58 -11.53 10.56
C ASP A 160 8.13 -10.12 10.89
N LEU A 161 7.77 -9.10 10.10
CA LEU A 161 8.13 -7.69 10.32
C LEU A 161 7.07 -6.90 11.10
N HIS A 162 5.97 -7.54 11.51
CA HIS A 162 4.93 -7.00 12.41
C HIS A 162 4.23 -5.72 11.95
N GLY A 163 4.21 -5.41 10.64
CA GLY A 163 3.55 -4.23 10.11
C GLY A 163 2.05 -4.16 10.43
N LYS A 164 1.33 -5.29 10.36
CA LYS A 164 -0.09 -5.35 10.72
C LYS A 164 -0.36 -4.94 12.17
N THR A 165 0.48 -5.37 13.10
CA THR A 165 0.37 -4.99 14.51
C THR A 165 0.50 -3.49 14.67
N LYS A 166 1.50 -2.89 14.01
CA LYS A 166 1.70 -1.43 14.02
C LYS A 166 0.49 -0.66 13.48
N LEU A 167 -0.11 -1.13 12.40
CA LEU A 167 -1.31 -0.50 11.83
C LEU A 167 -2.51 -0.63 12.78
N THR A 168 -2.70 -1.79 13.38
CA THR A 168 -3.76 -2.02 14.39
C THR A 168 -3.62 -1.07 15.57
N ASP A 169 -2.41 -0.88 16.09
CA ASP A 169 -2.14 0.05 17.19
C ASP A 169 -2.43 1.52 16.82
N LEU A 170 -2.36 1.86 15.54
CA LEU A 170 -2.73 3.16 15.01
C LEU A 170 -4.23 3.28 14.66
N GLY A 171 -5.02 2.24 14.88
CA GLY A 171 -6.45 2.22 14.54
C GLY A 171 -6.72 2.07 13.04
N ILE A 172 -5.76 1.57 12.26
CA ILE A 172 -5.88 1.38 10.82
C ILE A 172 -6.25 -0.07 10.52
N ASN A 173 -7.38 -0.30 9.84
CA ASN A 173 -7.77 -1.61 9.36
C ASN A 173 -6.86 -2.02 8.20
N CYS A 174 -6.23 -3.18 8.31
CA CYS A 174 -5.28 -3.67 7.32
C CYS A 174 -5.83 -4.87 6.57
N PHE A 175 -5.91 -4.78 5.24
CA PHE A 175 -6.26 -5.87 4.35
C PHE A 175 -5.07 -6.26 3.47
N THR A 176 -4.77 -7.55 3.38
CA THR A 176 -3.66 -8.07 2.56
C THR A 176 -4.10 -9.32 1.81
N LEU A 177 -3.56 -9.53 0.61
CA LEU A 177 -3.90 -10.70 -0.20
C LEU A 177 -3.04 -11.91 0.16
N ILE A 178 -1.71 -11.74 0.20
CA ILE A 178 -0.76 -12.84 0.35
C ILE A 178 0.22 -12.57 1.49
N ASP A 179 0.37 -13.52 2.37
CA ASP A 179 1.42 -13.51 3.40
C ASP A 179 2.63 -14.31 2.90
N PHE A 180 3.83 -13.73 2.99
CA PHE A 180 5.10 -14.41 2.79
C PHE A 180 5.90 -14.39 4.09
N HIS A 181 6.29 -15.57 4.56
CA HIS A 181 7.17 -15.73 5.72
C HIS A 181 8.64 -15.82 5.28
N GLY A 182 9.54 -15.53 6.22
CA GLY A 182 10.98 -15.44 6.00
C GLY A 182 11.42 -14.04 5.56
N GLU A 183 12.55 -13.60 6.08
CA GLU A 183 13.23 -12.34 5.76
C GLU A 183 14.20 -12.51 4.61
#